data_226ec512703e70ae63313b49316d2836
#
_entry.id   226ec512703e70ae63313b49316d2836
#
_cell.length_a   1.000
_cell.length_b   1.000
_cell.length_c   1.000
_cell.angle_alpha   90.00
_cell.angle_beta   90.00
_cell.angle_gamma   90.00
#
_symmetry.space_group_name_H-M   'P 1'
#
loop_
_entity.id
_entity.type
_entity.pdbx_description
1 polymer ?
#
loop_
_entity_poly.entity_id
_entity_poly.type
_entity_poly.pdbx_seq_one_letter_code
_entity_poly.pdbx_strand_id
1 'polypeptide(L)'
;MSFPQNLRFFRKRKGLTQTALAEALGITRAAVGSYEEGRAEPRLDLLKKFCDFLEVDPRHMIAPNRILEEADYASGSKIRLLTIPKGADSGNALLVPHKAAAGYLDGFDDPRFMSELPHVHLPMRQFKGLGTLRVFEIEGESMLPIPSGAFVIGAYVQDWRKLNGRQACLVISRTEGLVFKKVKFSGNKISLSSLNPSFSSFDRDVEDILEIWKAVGYISLQLPDTFVGEI
;
A
#
# COMPACT_ATOMS: atom_id res chain seq x y z
N MET A 1 19.15 14.26 -5.70
CA MET A 1 19.40 13.93 -7.13
C MET A 1 18.51 12.78 -7.50
N SER A 2 17.55 13.02 -8.34
CA SER A 2 16.49 12.04 -8.47
C SER A 2 16.15 11.72 -9.91
N PHE A 3 16.17 12.70 -10.80
CA PHE A 3 15.80 12.50 -12.20
C PHE A 3 16.64 11.40 -12.92
N PRO A 4 17.98 11.39 -12.88
CA PRO A 4 18.78 10.40 -13.60
C PRO A 4 18.45 8.95 -13.22
N GLN A 5 18.34 8.70 -11.93
CA GLN A 5 18.05 7.38 -11.38
C GLN A 5 16.62 6.96 -11.71
N ASN A 6 15.65 7.89 -11.58
CA ASN A 6 14.25 7.64 -11.89
C ASN A 6 14.06 7.35 -13.38
N LEU A 7 14.70 8.10 -14.29
CA LEU A 7 14.64 7.85 -15.72
C LEU A 7 15.14 6.42 -16.05
N ARG A 8 16.31 6.04 -15.50
CA ARG A 8 16.86 4.71 -15.67
C ARG A 8 15.94 3.61 -15.14
N PHE A 9 15.31 3.86 -13.98
CA PHE A 9 14.37 2.94 -13.35
C PHE A 9 13.11 2.74 -14.21
N PHE A 10 12.43 3.80 -14.61
CA PHE A 10 11.19 3.69 -15.39
C PHE A 10 11.42 3.12 -16.79
N ARG A 11 12.56 3.45 -17.43
CA ARG A 11 12.95 2.82 -18.70
C ARG A 11 13.10 1.31 -18.55
N LYS A 12 13.88 0.86 -17.55
CA LYS A 12 14.07 -0.57 -17.29
C LYS A 12 12.76 -1.28 -16.93
N ARG A 13 11.92 -0.62 -16.15
CA ARG A 13 10.59 -1.14 -15.79
C ARG A 13 9.69 -1.37 -17.02
N LYS A 14 9.82 -0.52 -18.04
CA LYS A 14 9.12 -0.68 -19.33
C LYS A 14 9.85 -1.67 -20.29
N GLY A 15 10.92 -2.32 -19.83
CA GLY A 15 11.70 -3.30 -20.61
C GLY A 15 12.54 -2.68 -21.72
N LEU A 16 12.78 -1.37 -21.72
CA LEU A 16 13.43 -0.66 -22.81
C LEU A 16 14.94 -0.57 -22.62
N THR A 17 15.69 -0.69 -23.75
CA THR A 17 17.10 -0.30 -23.82
C THR A 17 17.23 1.23 -23.93
N GLN A 18 18.42 1.78 -23.66
CA GLN A 18 18.69 3.22 -23.91
C GLN A 18 18.47 3.59 -25.38
N THR A 19 18.79 2.68 -26.30
CA THR A 19 18.58 2.86 -27.74
C THR A 19 17.09 2.93 -28.06
N ALA A 20 16.30 1.98 -27.59
CA ALA A 20 14.85 1.94 -27.82
C ALA A 20 14.14 3.19 -27.27
N LEU A 21 14.54 3.67 -26.08
CA LEU A 21 13.96 4.91 -25.54
C LEU A 21 14.38 6.13 -26.37
N ALA A 22 15.62 6.17 -26.84
CA ALA A 22 16.13 7.26 -27.67
C ALA A 22 15.39 7.35 -29.02
N GLU A 23 15.18 6.23 -29.68
CA GLU A 23 14.44 6.11 -30.94
C GLU A 23 12.97 6.56 -30.76
N ALA A 24 12.31 6.09 -29.71
CA ALA A 24 10.92 6.44 -29.42
C ALA A 24 10.71 7.95 -29.19
N LEU A 25 11.72 8.64 -28.66
CA LEU A 25 11.63 10.07 -28.34
C LEU A 25 12.32 10.98 -29.37
N GLY A 26 12.92 10.41 -30.43
CA GLY A 26 13.60 11.16 -31.47
C GLY A 26 14.89 11.84 -30.98
N ILE A 27 15.59 11.24 -30.02
CA ILE A 27 16.88 11.75 -29.48
C ILE A 27 17.99 10.72 -29.66
N THR A 28 19.24 11.09 -29.34
CA THR A 28 20.35 10.13 -29.46
C THR A 28 20.47 9.23 -28.22
N ARG A 29 20.95 8.00 -28.40
CA ARG A 29 21.28 7.10 -27.28
C ARG A 29 22.24 7.77 -26.28
N ALA A 30 23.23 8.53 -26.79
CA ALA A 30 24.20 9.25 -25.98
C ALA A 30 23.53 10.29 -25.07
N ALA A 31 22.47 10.96 -25.55
CA ALA A 31 21.70 11.89 -24.74
C ALA A 31 20.97 11.17 -23.59
N VAL A 32 20.31 10.01 -23.87
CA VAL A 32 19.70 9.19 -22.81
C VAL A 32 20.73 8.76 -21.78
N GLY A 33 21.90 8.29 -22.21
CA GLY A 33 23.00 7.93 -21.31
C GLY A 33 23.46 9.08 -20.43
N SER A 34 23.61 10.29 -21.00
CA SER A 34 24.00 11.49 -20.26
C SER A 34 22.96 11.91 -19.21
N TYR A 35 21.66 11.75 -19.53
CA TYR A 35 20.58 12.02 -18.58
C TYR A 35 20.55 10.99 -17.44
N GLU A 36 20.72 9.69 -17.74
CA GLU A 36 20.73 8.63 -16.72
C GLU A 36 21.97 8.66 -15.81
N GLU A 37 23.07 9.22 -16.28
CA GLU A 37 24.30 9.40 -15.51
C GLU A 37 24.38 10.75 -14.78
N GLY A 38 23.38 11.62 -14.98
CA GLY A 38 23.33 12.94 -14.36
C GLY A 38 24.35 13.94 -14.92
N ARG A 39 24.92 13.68 -16.10
CA ARG A 39 25.86 14.59 -16.78
C ARG A 39 25.17 15.72 -17.51
N ALA A 40 23.87 15.57 -17.77
CA ALA A 40 23.02 16.59 -18.38
C ALA A 40 21.61 16.54 -17.79
N GLU A 41 20.91 17.67 -17.85
CA GLU A 41 19.51 17.79 -17.49
C GLU A 41 18.65 18.04 -18.74
N PRO A 42 17.50 17.33 -18.89
CA PRO A 42 16.62 17.57 -20.02
C PRO A 42 15.90 18.90 -19.88
N ARG A 43 15.62 19.56 -20.99
CA ARG A 43 14.69 20.70 -21.02
C ARG A 43 13.28 20.22 -20.66
N LEU A 44 12.46 21.14 -20.18
CA LEU A 44 11.11 20.86 -19.70
C LEU A 44 10.25 20.09 -20.73
N ASP A 45 10.36 20.47 -22.01
CA ASP A 45 9.63 19.79 -23.10
C ASP A 45 10.03 18.32 -23.26
N LEU A 46 11.33 18.05 -23.12
CA LEU A 46 11.84 16.69 -23.19
C LEU A 46 11.51 15.87 -21.92
N LEU A 47 11.55 16.52 -20.75
CA LEU A 47 11.10 15.92 -19.50
C LEU A 47 9.64 15.48 -19.61
N LYS A 48 8.78 16.34 -20.18
CA LYS A 48 7.38 16.00 -20.43
C LYS A 48 7.24 14.81 -21.36
N LYS A 49 7.99 14.75 -22.48
CA LYS A 49 8.00 13.61 -23.41
C LYS A 49 8.44 12.30 -22.72
N PHE A 50 9.44 12.35 -21.82
CA PHE A 50 9.82 11.19 -21.01
C PHE A 50 8.66 10.72 -20.13
N CYS A 51 7.99 11.64 -19.46
CA CYS A 51 6.87 11.33 -18.58
C CYS A 51 5.70 10.73 -19.35
N ASP A 52 5.31 11.34 -20.46
CA ASP A 52 4.20 10.89 -21.30
C ASP A 52 4.48 9.50 -21.90
N PHE A 53 5.68 9.30 -22.45
CA PHE A 53 6.06 8.01 -23.07
C PHE A 53 6.22 6.89 -22.04
N LEU A 54 6.78 7.18 -20.88
CA LEU A 54 6.98 6.20 -19.81
C LEU A 54 5.72 6.05 -18.93
N GLU A 55 4.67 6.83 -19.18
CA GLU A 55 3.41 6.85 -18.42
C GLU A 55 3.66 7.13 -16.92
N VAL A 56 4.49 8.14 -16.64
CA VAL A 56 4.92 8.50 -15.29
C VAL A 56 4.56 9.96 -14.99
N ASP A 57 3.95 10.21 -13.83
CA ASP A 57 3.73 11.58 -13.37
C ASP A 57 5.07 12.33 -13.25
N PRO A 58 5.17 13.57 -13.78
CA PRO A 58 6.39 14.38 -13.66
C PRO A 58 6.93 14.50 -12.22
N ARG A 59 6.04 14.48 -11.24
CA ARG A 59 6.43 14.50 -9.82
C ARG A 59 7.25 13.28 -9.41
N HIS A 60 6.93 12.11 -9.96
CA HIS A 60 7.68 10.88 -9.71
C HIS A 60 9.00 10.86 -10.48
N MET A 61 9.06 11.52 -11.65
CA MET A 61 10.29 11.60 -12.42
C MET A 61 11.35 12.46 -11.74
N ILE A 62 10.95 13.53 -11.02
CA ILE A 62 11.87 14.47 -10.35
C ILE A 62 11.94 14.32 -8.82
N ALA A 63 11.11 13.46 -8.20
CA ALA A 63 11.11 13.27 -6.76
C ALA A 63 12.45 12.68 -6.24
N PRO A 64 12.92 13.08 -5.07
CA PRO A 64 14.08 12.47 -4.45
C PRO A 64 13.82 10.97 -4.16
N ASN A 65 14.82 10.16 -4.40
CA ASN A 65 14.79 8.69 -4.51
C ASN A 65 14.40 7.91 -3.23
N ARG A 66 13.84 8.53 -2.22
CA ARG A 66 13.38 7.87 -0.98
C ARG A 66 12.24 6.88 -1.19
N ILE A 67 11.56 6.97 -2.35
CA ILE A 67 10.44 6.06 -2.69
C ILE A 67 10.94 4.78 -3.39
N LEU A 68 12.17 4.79 -3.93
CA LEU A 68 12.70 3.70 -4.76
C LEU A 68 13.79 2.84 -4.09
N GLU A 69 14.39 3.31 -3.00
CA GLU A 69 15.48 2.60 -2.32
C GLU A 69 15.01 1.45 -1.38
N GLU A 70 13.70 1.34 -1.14
CA GLU A 70 13.14 0.24 -0.32
C GLU A 70 12.56 -0.92 -1.15
N ALA A 71 12.66 -0.86 -2.47
CA ALA A 71 12.26 -1.97 -3.35
C ALA A 71 13.43 -2.90 -3.64
N ASP A 72 13.95 -3.56 -2.61
CA ASP A 72 14.83 -4.70 -2.82
C ASP A 72 13.96 -5.89 -3.25
N TYR A 73 14.02 -6.19 -4.56
CA TYR A 73 13.28 -7.27 -5.20
C TYR A 73 13.80 -8.62 -4.73
N ALA A 74 13.44 -9.04 -3.54
CA ALA A 74 13.52 -10.45 -3.19
C ALA A 74 12.40 -11.18 -3.94
N SER A 75 12.78 -11.78 -5.07
CA SER A 75 12.12 -12.90 -5.74
C SER A 75 10.62 -13.09 -5.42
N GLY A 76 9.73 -12.64 -6.30
CA GLY A 76 8.35 -13.11 -6.38
C GLY A 76 7.26 -12.25 -5.76
N SER A 77 7.55 -11.28 -4.93
CA SER A 77 6.54 -10.37 -4.39
C SER A 77 6.34 -9.16 -5.31
N LYS A 78 5.17 -8.99 -5.87
CA LYS A 78 4.76 -7.71 -6.48
C LYS A 78 4.68 -6.66 -5.38
N ILE A 79 5.78 -5.92 -5.14
CA ILE A 79 5.75 -4.75 -4.25
C ILE A 79 4.92 -3.69 -4.95
N ARG A 80 3.73 -3.44 -4.43
CA ARG A 80 2.89 -2.33 -4.87
C ARG A 80 3.31 -1.08 -4.12
N LEU A 81 3.64 -0.04 -4.88
CA LEU A 81 3.83 1.29 -4.31
C LEU A 81 2.48 1.79 -3.80
N LEU A 82 2.34 1.86 -2.49
CA LEU A 82 1.19 2.54 -1.89
C LEU A 82 1.26 4.02 -2.26
N THR A 83 0.21 4.52 -2.88
CA THR A 83 0.06 5.96 -3.07
C THR A 83 -0.20 6.58 -1.70
N ILE A 84 0.85 7.17 -1.11
CA ILE A 84 0.74 7.90 0.15
C ILE A 84 0.26 9.31 -0.18
N PRO A 85 -0.93 9.72 0.26
CA PRO A 85 -1.36 11.10 0.11
C PRO A 85 -0.37 12.05 0.80
N LYS A 86 -0.05 13.18 0.17
CA LYS A 86 0.76 14.24 0.78
C LYS A 86 0.13 14.64 2.12
N GLY A 87 0.85 14.45 3.23
CA GLY A 87 0.38 14.75 4.59
C GLY A 87 0.45 13.56 5.56
N ALA A 88 0.88 12.38 5.13
CA ALA A 88 0.99 11.19 5.99
C ALA A 88 1.95 11.38 7.20
N ASP A 89 2.86 12.34 7.14
CA ASP A 89 3.75 12.71 8.27
C ASP A 89 3.04 13.41 9.45
N SER A 90 1.78 13.79 9.30
CA SER A 90 1.03 14.56 10.30
C SER A 90 0.07 13.73 11.16
N GLY A 91 0.17 12.40 11.12
CA GLY A 91 -0.75 11.51 11.87
C GLY A 91 -2.10 11.30 11.17
N ASN A 92 -2.24 11.67 9.90
CA ASN A 92 -3.43 11.43 9.12
C ASN A 92 -3.39 10.04 8.48
N ALA A 93 -4.48 9.28 8.63
CA ALA A 93 -4.68 7.99 7.99
C ALA A 93 -5.93 8.03 7.10
N LEU A 94 -5.91 7.31 5.98
CA LEU A 94 -7.10 7.11 5.17
C LEU A 94 -8.06 6.19 5.90
N LEU A 95 -9.34 6.53 5.87
CA LEU A 95 -10.42 5.69 6.37
C LEU A 95 -11.05 4.93 5.19
N VAL A 96 -11.09 3.61 5.30
CA VAL A 96 -11.82 2.72 4.38
C VAL A 96 -13.10 2.27 5.08
N PRO A 97 -14.25 2.90 4.80
CA PRO A 97 -15.53 2.45 5.33
C PRO A 97 -15.89 1.07 4.81
N HIS A 98 -16.65 0.29 5.57
CA HIS A 98 -17.08 -1.05 5.15
C HIS A 98 -17.79 -1.03 3.78
N LYS A 99 -18.67 -0.05 3.57
CA LYS A 99 -19.36 0.13 2.27
C LYS A 99 -18.43 0.40 1.09
N ALA A 100 -17.23 0.95 1.34
CA ALA A 100 -16.22 1.20 0.32
C ALA A 100 -15.26 0.01 0.14
N ALA A 101 -15.35 -1.04 0.96
CA ALA A 101 -14.41 -2.16 0.92
C ALA A 101 -14.43 -2.90 -0.44
N ALA A 102 -15.58 -3.06 -1.07
CA ALA A 102 -15.69 -3.63 -2.41
C ALA A 102 -15.02 -2.75 -3.47
N GLY A 103 -15.30 -1.44 -3.47
CA GLY A 103 -14.65 -0.48 -4.37
C GLY A 103 -13.16 -0.32 -4.07
N TYR A 104 -12.73 -0.54 -2.83
CA TYR A 104 -11.33 -0.53 -2.45
C TYR A 104 -10.53 -1.64 -3.13
N LEU A 105 -11.12 -2.82 -3.36
CA LEU A 105 -10.48 -3.92 -4.09
C LEU A 105 -10.12 -3.56 -5.53
N ASP A 106 -10.97 -2.77 -6.18
CA ASP A 106 -10.77 -2.35 -7.56
C ASP A 106 -9.99 -1.04 -7.67
N GLY A 107 -10.07 -0.18 -6.64
CA GLY A 107 -9.59 1.19 -6.66
C GLY A 107 -8.35 1.48 -5.79
N PHE A 108 -7.82 0.51 -5.01
CA PHE A 108 -6.70 0.80 -4.08
C PHE A 108 -5.40 1.22 -4.81
N ASP A 109 -5.26 0.88 -6.10
CA ASP A 109 -4.17 1.32 -6.99
C ASP A 109 -4.51 2.64 -7.74
N ASP A 110 -5.78 3.11 -7.69
CA ASP A 110 -6.19 4.35 -8.35
C ASP A 110 -6.03 5.55 -7.40
N PRO A 111 -5.14 6.50 -7.75
CA PRO A 111 -4.94 7.71 -6.95
C PRO A 111 -6.20 8.57 -6.79
N ARG A 112 -7.12 8.53 -7.75
CA ARG A 112 -8.38 9.29 -7.69
C ARG A 112 -9.29 8.71 -6.63
N PHE A 113 -9.54 7.40 -6.68
CA PHE A 113 -10.32 6.69 -5.68
C PHE A 113 -9.73 6.90 -4.27
N MET A 114 -8.41 6.76 -4.13
CA MET A 114 -7.72 6.96 -2.86
C MET A 114 -7.84 8.40 -2.32
N SER A 115 -7.91 9.40 -3.21
CA SER A 115 -8.05 10.81 -2.79
C SER A 115 -9.46 11.17 -2.34
N GLU A 116 -10.46 10.38 -2.71
CA GLU A 116 -11.87 10.57 -2.31
C GLU A 116 -12.19 9.93 -0.95
N LEU A 117 -11.32 9.02 -0.47
CA LEU A 117 -11.52 8.39 0.84
C LEU A 117 -11.37 9.42 1.98
N PRO A 118 -12.23 9.32 3.01
CA PRO A 118 -12.12 10.18 4.19
C PRO A 118 -10.76 10.00 4.89
N HIS A 119 -10.32 11.05 5.60
CA HIS A 119 -9.10 11.03 6.39
C HIS A 119 -9.45 11.07 7.88
N VAL A 120 -8.74 10.30 8.68
CA VAL A 120 -8.81 10.31 10.13
C VAL A 120 -7.49 10.82 10.70
N HIS A 121 -7.56 11.79 11.60
CA HIS A 121 -6.37 12.26 12.31
C HIS A 121 -6.13 11.40 13.56
N LEU A 122 -4.93 10.81 13.63
CA LEU A 122 -4.48 9.94 14.73
C LEU A 122 -3.35 10.64 15.50
N PRO A 123 -3.67 11.53 16.46
CA PRO A 123 -2.66 12.38 17.12
C PRO A 123 -1.80 11.63 18.16
N MET A 124 -2.10 10.36 18.43
CA MET A 124 -1.45 9.59 19.47
C MET A 124 -0.01 9.24 19.13
N ARG A 125 0.89 9.44 20.10
CA ARG A 125 2.34 9.22 19.93
C ARG A 125 2.71 7.79 19.55
N GLN A 126 1.93 6.79 20.00
CA GLN A 126 2.16 5.37 19.70
C GLN A 126 2.05 5.00 18.23
N PHE A 127 1.44 5.84 17.40
CA PHE A 127 1.34 5.61 15.95
C PHE A 127 2.50 6.24 15.17
N LYS A 128 3.32 7.07 15.81
CA LYS A 128 4.49 7.67 15.15
C LYS A 128 5.53 6.60 14.86
N GLY A 129 6.05 6.61 13.63
CA GLY A 129 7.10 5.69 13.19
C GLY A 129 6.63 4.29 12.80
N LEU A 130 5.32 4.03 12.78
CA LEU A 130 4.76 2.74 12.32
C LEU A 130 4.64 2.63 10.77
N GLY A 131 5.15 3.60 10.04
CA GLY A 131 5.03 3.65 8.59
C GLY A 131 3.65 4.12 8.13
N THR A 132 3.18 3.59 6.99
CA THR A 132 1.88 3.95 6.42
C THR A 132 0.75 3.33 7.24
N LEU A 133 -0.19 4.18 7.68
CA LEU A 133 -1.37 3.75 8.43
C LEU A 133 -2.64 3.91 7.57
N ARG A 134 -3.58 2.98 7.74
CA ARG A 134 -4.97 3.08 7.27
C ARG A 134 -5.92 2.63 8.37
N VAL A 135 -7.11 3.17 8.34
CA VAL A 135 -8.19 2.80 9.24
C VAL A 135 -9.25 2.07 8.43
N PHE A 136 -9.69 0.93 8.90
CA PHE A 136 -10.67 0.11 8.22
C PHE A 136 -11.85 -0.14 9.15
N GLU A 137 -13.04 0.15 8.68
CA GLU A 137 -14.26 -0.27 9.36
C GLU A 137 -14.46 -1.77 9.12
N ILE A 138 -14.58 -2.55 10.18
CA ILE A 138 -14.76 -4.00 10.10
C ILE A 138 -16.19 -4.39 10.40
N GLU A 139 -16.63 -5.50 9.81
CA GLU A 139 -17.92 -6.12 10.09
C GLU A 139 -17.76 -7.60 10.45
N GLY A 140 -18.66 -8.11 11.29
CA GLY A 140 -18.71 -9.51 11.70
C GLY A 140 -18.05 -9.78 13.05
N GLU A 141 -18.19 -11.02 13.51
CA GLU A 141 -17.86 -11.45 14.88
C GLU A 141 -16.63 -12.38 14.95
N SER A 142 -15.93 -12.57 13.83
CA SER A 142 -14.83 -13.53 13.76
C SER A 142 -13.62 -13.15 14.61
N MET A 143 -13.52 -11.88 15.01
CA MET A 143 -12.41 -11.36 15.79
C MET A 143 -12.82 -10.82 17.15
N LEU A 144 -13.94 -11.31 17.71
CA LEU A 144 -14.30 -11.01 19.11
C LEU A 144 -13.11 -11.26 20.04
N PRO A 145 -12.87 -10.41 21.02
CA PRO A 145 -13.75 -9.36 21.56
C PRO A 145 -13.74 -8.02 20.82
N ILE A 146 -13.09 -7.89 19.66
CA ILE A 146 -13.17 -6.69 18.83
C ILE A 146 -14.56 -6.71 18.15
N PRO A 147 -15.43 -5.74 18.45
CA PRO A 147 -16.82 -5.79 18.00
C PRO A 147 -16.98 -5.44 16.53
N SER A 148 -18.05 -5.92 15.91
CA SER A 148 -18.50 -5.46 14.60
C SER A 148 -18.74 -3.95 14.61
N GLY A 149 -18.44 -3.24 13.52
CA GLY A 149 -18.50 -1.77 13.44
C GLY A 149 -17.30 -1.06 14.06
N ALA A 150 -16.29 -1.80 14.56
CA ALA A 150 -15.06 -1.18 15.04
C ALA A 150 -14.19 -0.67 13.88
N PHE A 151 -13.44 0.39 14.16
CA PHE A 151 -12.45 0.97 13.26
C PHE A 151 -11.07 0.45 13.63
N VAL A 152 -10.50 -0.46 12.84
CA VAL A 152 -9.18 -1.04 13.09
C VAL A 152 -8.10 -0.23 12.39
N ILE A 153 -7.09 0.17 13.14
CA ILE A 153 -5.93 0.90 12.65
C ILE A 153 -4.89 -0.12 12.22
N GLY A 154 -4.59 -0.15 10.93
CA GLY A 154 -3.61 -1.05 10.32
C GLY A 154 -2.33 -0.32 9.94
N ALA A 155 -1.18 -0.92 10.26
CA ALA A 155 0.12 -0.55 9.73
C ALA A 155 0.48 -1.48 8.58
N TYR A 156 0.93 -0.93 7.45
CA TYR A 156 1.25 -1.69 6.26
C TYR A 156 2.39 -2.68 6.49
N VAL A 157 2.22 -3.92 6.03
CA VAL A 157 3.21 -4.99 6.15
C VAL A 157 3.88 -5.22 4.80
N GLN A 158 5.14 -4.84 4.68
CA GLN A 158 5.94 -5.08 3.47
C GLN A 158 6.44 -6.53 3.39
N ASP A 159 6.92 -7.09 4.51
CA ASP A 159 7.47 -8.44 4.55
C ASP A 159 6.52 -9.41 5.27
N TRP A 160 5.71 -10.10 4.49
CA TRP A 160 4.71 -11.06 4.99
C TRP A 160 5.33 -12.31 5.63
N ARG A 161 6.60 -12.63 5.32
CA ARG A 161 7.33 -13.78 5.89
C ARG A 161 7.50 -13.67 7.41
N LYS A 162 7.41 -12.46 7.95
CA LYS A 162 7.47 -12.20 9.40
C LYS A 162 6.16 -12.51 10.14
N LEU A 163 5.08 -12.81 9.41
CA LEU A 163 3.78 -13.12 10.00
C LEU A 163 3.75 -14.57 10.47
N ASN A 164 3.58 -14.77 11.77
CA ASN A 164 3.74 -16.07 12.45
C ASN A 164 2.46 -16.58 13.15
N GLY A 165 1.31 -15.99 12.83
CA GLY A 165 0.02 -16.35 13.41
C GLY A 165 -0.33 -15.66 14.73
N ARG A 166 0.56 -14.82 15.26
CA ARG A 166 0.30 -14.06 16.49
C ARG A 166 -0.33 -12.70 16.21
N GLN A 167 -0.10 -12.17 15.03
CA GLN A 167 -0.57 -10.85 14.61
C GLN A 167 -1.98 -10.93 14.03
N ALA A 168 -2.88 -10.10 14.55
CA ALA A 168 -4.14 -9.79 13.90
C ALA A 168 -3.86 -8.80 12.75
N CYS A 169 -4.37 -9.09 11.57
CA CYS A 169 -4.16 -8.28 10.38
C CYS A 169 -5.46 -8.12 9.58
N LEU A 170 -5.58 -6.96 8.96
CA LEU A 170 -6.52 -6.76 7.87
C LEU A 170 -5.84 -7.28 6.60
N VAL A 171 -6.51 -8.16 5.90
CA VAL A 171 -6.02 -8.78 4.67
C VAL A 171 -6.97 -8.42 3.55
N ILE A 172 -6.42 -7.90 2.48
CA ILE A 172 -7.15 -7.61 1.25
C ILE A 172 -6.75 -8.67 0.23
N SER A 173 -7.71 -9.46 -0.21
CA SER A 173 -7.52 -10.50 -1.22
C SER A 173 -8.53 -10.37 -2.36
N ARG A 174 -8.20 -10.99 -3.50
CA ARG A 174 -9.10 -10.97 -4.66
C ARG A 174 -10.36 -11.79 -4.43
N THR A 175 -10.26 -12.88 -3.69
CA THR A 175 -11.36 -13.83 -3.48
C THR A 175 -12.23 -13.48 -2.28
N GLU A 176 -11.63 -13.05 -1.16
CA GLU A 176 -12.37 -12.80 0.09
C GLU A 176 -12.71 -11.33 0.33
N GLY A 177 -12.11 -10.44 -0.48
CA GLY A 177 -12.23 -9.02 -0.20
C GLY A 177 -11.38 -8.58 1.01
N LEU A 178 -11.94 -7.72 1.84
CA LEU A 178 -11.34 -7.27 3.09
C LEU A 178 -11.77 -8.20 4.23
N VAL A 179 -10.81 -8.88 4.86
CA VAL A 179 -11.04 -9.71 6.05
C VAL A 179 -10.10 -9.31 7.18
N PHE A 180 -10.57 -9.47 8.42
CA PHE A 180 -9.77 -9.25 9.63
C PHE A 180 -9.51 -10.59 10.30
N LYS A 181 -8.24 -11.04 10.35
CA LYS A 181 -7.84 -12.37 10.80
C LYS A 181 -6.44 -12.36 11.45
N LYS A 182 -6.12 -13.40 12.21
CA LYS A 182 -4.73 -13.71 12.54
C LYS A 182 -4.07 -14.32 11.32
N VAL A 183 -2.84 -13.90 11.03
CA VAL A 183 -2.17 -14.22 9.76
C VAL A 183 -0.86 -14.94 10.03
N LYS A 184 -0.68 -16.09 9.38
CA LYS A 184 0.56 -16.84 9.38
C LYS A 184 1.01 -17.08 7.95
N PHE A 185 2.24 -16.68 7.63
CA PHE A 185 2.88 -17.01 6.36
C PHE A 185 3.48 -18.40 6.40
N SER A 186 3.25 -19.20 5.37
CA SER A 186 3.76 -20.58 5.26
C SER A 186 4.10 -20.90 3.80
N GLY A 187 5.31 -20.53 3.38
CA GLY A 187 5.78 -20.77 2.01
C GLY A 187 4.98 -20.01 0.96
N ASN A 188 4.17 -20.71 0.16
CA ASN A 188 3.32 -20.11 -0.88
C ASN A 188 1.88 -19.85 -0.41
N LYS A 189 1.59 -20.08 0.88
CA LYS A 189 0.26 -19.91 1.45
C LYS A 189 0.25 -18.95 2.63
N ILE A 190 -0.89 -18.34 2.84
CA ILE A 190 -1.20 -17.54 4.01
C ILE A 190 -2.38 -18.19 4.72
N SER A 191 -2.13 -18.63 5.95
CA SER A 191 -3.18 -19.18 6.82
C SER A 191 -3.86 -18.06 7.58
N LEU A 192 -5.17 -18.03 7.50
CA LEU A 192 -6.06 -17.05 8.10
C LEU A 192 -6.89 -17.72 9.19
N SER A 193 -6.74 -17.26 10.43
CA SER A 193 -7.47 -17.82 11.58
C SER A 193 -8.18 -16.71 12.36
N SER A 194 -9.32 -17.07 12.94
CA SER A 194 -10.14 -16.17 13.73
C SER A 194 -9.71 -16.18 15.21
N LEU A 195 -10.03 -15.12 15.95
CA LEU A 195 -9.97 -15.15 17.42
C LEU A 195 -11.19 -15.89 17.98
N ASN A 196 -12.34 -15.72 17.37
CA ASN A 196 -13.55 -16.45 17.73
C ASN A 196 -13.46 -17.89 17.20
N PRO A 197 -13.45 -18.92 18.08
CA PRO A 197 -13.30 -20.32 17.70
C PRO A 197 -14.46 -20.87 16.87
N SER A 198 -15.61 -20.22 16.85
CA SER A 198 -16.75 -20.61 16.00
C SER A 198 -16.48 -20.43 14.50
N PHE A 199 -15.41 -19.74 14.14
CA PHE A 199 -15.03 -19.51 12.76
C PHE A 199 -13.82 -20.36 12.38
N SER A 200 -13.97 -21.19 11.36
CA SER A 200 -12.90 -22.06 10.85
C SER A 200 -11.74 -21.26 10.25
N SER A 201 -10.53 -21.80 10.41
CA SER A 201 -9.34 -21.31 9.72
C SER A 201 -9.34 -21.77 8.28
N PHE A 202 -8.74 -20.98 7.40
CA PHE A 202 -8.58 -21.33 5.98
C PHE A 202 -7.27 -20.77 5.43
N ASP A 203 -6.83 -21.34 4.31
CA ASP A 203 -5.61 -20.90 3.62
C ASP A 203 -5.96 -20.20 2.32
N ARG A 204 -5.09 -19.28 1.93
CA ARG A 204 -5.10 -18.62 0.61
C ARG A 204 -3.71 -18.63 0.01
N ASP A 205 -3.63 -18.69 -1.31
CA ASP A 205 -2.37 -18.56 -2.01
C ASP A 205 -1.87 -17.11 -1.90
N VAL A 206 -0.56 -16.94 -1.79
CA VAL A 206 0.07 -15.64 -1.68
C VAL A 206 -0.30 -14.73 -2.87
N GLU A 207 -0.50 -15.32 -4.07
CA GLU A 207 -0.87 -14.59 -5.28
C GLU A 207 -2.28 -13.98 -5.22
N ASP A 208 -3.18 -14.52 -4.39
CA ASP A 208 -4.51 -13.98 -4.15
C ASP A 208 -4.48 -12.72 -3.28
N ILE A 209 -3.46 -12.57 -2.44
CA ILE A 209 -3.36 -11.48 -1.47
C ILE A 209 -2.84 -10.21 -2.16
N LEU A 210 -3.55 -9.13 -1.91
CA LEU A 210 -3.24 -7.80 -2.45
C LEU A 210 -2.46 -6.95 -1.45
N GLU A 211 -2.96 -6.87 -0.22
CA GLU A 211 -2.36 -6.08 0.87
C GLU A 211 -2.55 -6.77 2.21
N ILE A 212 -1.60 -6.56 3.12
CA ILE A 212 -1.73 -6.96 4.53
C ILE A 212 -1.38 -5.76 5.41
N TRP A 213 -2.26 -5.49 6.37
CA TRP A 213 -2.13 -4.41 7.34
C TRP A 213 -2.18 -4.99 8.75
N LYS A 214 -1.06 -4.91 9.48
CA LYS A 214 -0.99 -5.35 10.88
C LYS A 214 -1.82 -4.43 11.76
N ALA A 215 -2.77 -4.98 12.50
CA ALA A 215 -3.55 -4.21 13.46
C ALA A 215 -2.65 -3.69 14.59
N VAL A 216 -2.70 -2.38 14.83
CA VAL A 216 -1.91 -1.70 15.86
C VAL A 216 -2.81 -1.02 16.90
N GLY A 217 -4.12 -1.00 16.68
CA GLY A 217 -5.14 -0.50 17.57
C GLY A 217 -6.52 -0.58 16.93
N TYR A 218 -7.54 -0.31 17.71
CA TYR A 218 -8.90 -0.15 17.21
C TYR A 218 -9.67 0.90 18.03
N ILE A 219 -10.72 1.44 17.44
CA ILE A 219 -11.67 2.36 18.04
C ILE A 219 -13.05 1.71 17.93
N SER A 220 -13.74 1.54 19.04
CA SER A 220 -15.15 1.15 19.06
C SER A 220 -15.99 2.34 19.52
N LEU A 221 -17.08 2.59 18.82
CA LEU A 221 -18.09 3.56 19.23
C LEU A 221 -19.21 2.89 20.06
N GLN A 222 -19.15 1.56 20.19
CA GLN A 222 -20.06 0.79 21.05
C GLN A 222 -19.47 0.74 22.46
N LEU A 223 -20.26 1.13 23.44
CA LEU A 223 -19.95 0.93 24.85
C LEU A 223 -20.23 -0.53 25.22
N PRO A 224 -19.41 -1.15 26.10
CA PRO A 224 -19.75 -2.45 26.67
C PRO A 224 -21.10 -2.41 27.37
N ASP A 225 -21.91 -3.48 27.25
CA ASP A 225 -23.25 -3.56 27.85
C ASP A 225 -23.29 -3.29 29.36
N THR A 226 -22.16 -3.51 30.05
CA THR A 226 -21.99 -3.20 31.47
C THR A 226 -22.07 -1.70 31.79
N PHE A 227 -21.95 -0.82 30.81
CA PHE A 227 -22.06 0.64 30.95
C PHE A 227 -23.41 1.19 30.51
N VAL A 228 -24.24 0.36 29.88
CA VAL A 228 -25.64 0.71 29.57
C VAL A 228 -26.47 0.33 30.81
N GLY A 229 -26.34 1.14 31.85
CA GLY A 229 -27.24 1.02 33.01
C GLY A 229 -28.69 1.24 32.54
N GLU A 230 -29.61 0.43 33.05
CA GLU A 230 -31.03 0.69 32.88
C GLU A 230 -31.33 2.13 33.31
N ILE A 231 -31.82 2.96 32.36
CA ILE A 231 -32.35 4.29 32.64
C ILE A 231 -33.80 4.13 33.04
#